data_425e156a5620d1c69b323ca1a081bd74
#
_entry.id   425e156a5620d1c69b323ca1a081bd74
#
_cell.length_a   1.000
_cell.length_b   1.000
_cell.length_c   1.000
_cell.angle_alpha   90.00
_cell.angle_beta   90.00
_cell.angle_gamma   90.00
#
_symmetry.space_group_name_H-M   'P 1'
#
loop_
_entity.id
_entity.type
_entity.pdbx_description
1 polymer ?
#
loop_
_entity_poly.entity_id
_entity_poly.type
_entity_poly.pdbx_seq_one_letter_code
_entity_poly.pdbx_strand_id
1 'polypeptide(L)'
;CKLCIHVYNIVEKGGLYMDSKSMMELTKELDAEFDNLVNNCMTSGAIDLNLYQEYDVKRGLRDSAGKGVLTGLTEISDVVGFQVVNGVKEPADGNLYYQGYDVKQLVGSDPQKRFAFEEATYLLLFGRLPNETEFKVFQQIIASLQELSGPFVRDVIMKAPSENLMNGLMKSVLTLYSYDSCPDDISVANVLRQSLQLIAKLPLIAVYS
;
A
#
# COMPACT_ATOMS: atom_id res chain seq x y z
N CYS A 1 21.32 -4.71 6.69
CA CYS A 1 19.92 -4.59 6.28
C CYS A 1 19.81 -3.88 4.92
N LYS A 2 18.87 -4.33 4.05
CA LYS A 2 18.80 -3.86 2.64
C LYS A 2 18.17 -2.47 2.50
N LEU A 3 17.34 -2.05 3.46
CA LEU A 3 16.81 -0.70 3.54
C LEU A 3 17.95 0.31 3.80
N CYS A 4 18.89 -0.06 4.67
CA CYS A 4 20.10 0.71 4.96
C CYS A 4 20.93 1.04 3.73
N ILE A 5 21.15 0.06 2.85
CA ILE A 5 21.95 0.26 1.64
C ILE A 5 21.24 1.20 0.66
N HIS A 6 19.92 1.15 0.63
CA HIS A 6 19.12 2.01 -0.26
C HIS A 6 19.11 3.47 0.22
N VAL A 7 18.92 3.70 1.52
CA VAL A 7 19.00 5.04 2.14
C VAL A 7 20.42 5.61 2.02
N TYR A 8 21.45 4.79 2.22
CA TYR A 8 22.85 5.16 2.03
C TYR A 8 23.11 5.70 0.61
N ASN A 9 22.65 5.00 -0.40
CA ASN A 9 22.81 5.40 -1.80
C ASN A 9 22.08 6.70 -2.16
N ILE A 10 20.95 7.01 -1.51
CA ILE A 10 20.16 8.21 -1.76
C ILE A 10 20.84 9.44 -1.15
N VAL A 11 21.32 9.32 0.08
CA VAL A 11 22.01 10.43 0.78
C VAL A 11 23.31 10.78 0.08
N GLU A 12 24.08 9.79 -0.39
CA GLU A 12 25.34 10.03 -1.10
C GLU A 12 25.13 10.72 -2.46
N LYS A 13 24.04 10.40 -3.17
CA LYS A 13 23.74 11.00 -4.48
C LYS A 13 22.98 12.33 -4.41
N GLY A 14 22.28 12.60 -3.31
CA GLY A 14 21.46 13.81 -3.15
C GLY A 14 22.19 15.06 -2.69
N GLY A 15 23.52 14.99 -2.47
CA GLY A 15 24.33 16.15 -2.08
C GLY A 15 24.08 16.68 -0.65
N LEU A 16 23.30 15.96 0.17
CA LEU A 16 23.21 16.25 1.60
C LEU A 16 24.43 15.65 2.29
N TYR A 17 25.36 16.52 2.67
CA TYR A 17 26.55 16.14 3.45
C TYR A 17 26.12 15.85 4.90
N MET A 18 25.71 14.61 5.16
CA MET A 18 25.55 14.09 6.52
C MET A 18 26.82 13.32 6.90
N ASP A 19 27.32 13.51 8.13
CA ASP A 19 28.43 12.71 8.60
C ASP A 19 28.00 11.21 8.71
N SER A 20 28.97 10.32 8.61
CA SER A 20 28.71 8.87 8.59
C SER A 20 28.01 8.35 9.86
N LYS A 21 28.12 9.07 10.98
CA LYS A 21 27.50 8.72 12.25
C LYS A 21 26.00 9.08 12.25
N SER A 22 25.67 10.27 11.81
CA SER A 22 24.28 10.74 11.65
C SER A 22 23.52 9.90 10.63
N MET A 23 24.19 9.48 9.56
CA MET A 23 23.62 8.58 8.56
C MET A 23 23.32 7.17 9.15
N MET A 24 24.23 6.66 9.97
CA MET A 24 24.08 5.35 10.60
C MET A 24 22.96 5.36 11.67
N GLU A 25 22.79 6.47 12.38
CA GLU A 25 21.68 6.67 13.32
C GLU A 25 20.34 6.76 12.59
N LEU A 26 20.21 7.57 11.55
CA LEU A 26 19.00 7.67 10.74
C LEU A 26 18.60 6.32 10.13
N THR A 27 19.57 5.54 9.68
CA THR A 27 19.32 4.21 9.10
C THR A 27 18.78 3.24 10.14
N LYS A 28 19.32 3.29 11.37
CA LYS A 28 18.83 2.44 12.48
C LYS A 28 17.42 2.85 12.92
N GLU A 29 17.11 4.15 12.95
CA GLU A 29 15.77 4.63 13.26
C GLU A 29 14.76 4.16 12.20
N LEU A 30 15.09 4.29 10.92
CA LEU A 30 14.23 3.82 9.82
C LEU A 30 14.04 2.29 9.82
N ASP A 31 15.07 1.53 10.17
CA ASP A 31 14.96 0.07 10.31
C ASP A 31 14.05 -0.31 11.49
N ALA A 32 14.20 0.35 12.64
CA ALA A 32 13.36 0.10 13.80
C ALA A 32 11.89 0.46 13.53
N GLU A 33 11.64 1.56 12.84
CA GLU A 33 10.27 1.94 12.43
C GLU A 33 9.70 0.98 11.39
N PHE A 34 10.52 0.47 10.47
CA PHE A 34 10.07 -0.56 9.53
C PHE A 34 9.67 -1.86 10.25
N ASP A 35 10.43 -2.28 11.25
CA ASP A 35 10.08 -3.44 12.08
C ASP A 35 8.75 -3.21 12.83
N ASN A 36 8.49 -1.99 13.33
CA ASN A 36 7.20 -1.61 13.91
C ASN A 36 6.06 -1.70 12.89
N LEU A 37 6.27 -1.25 11.64
CA LEU A 37 5.29 -1.37 10.57
C LEU A 37 4.99 -2.84 10.22
N VAL A 38 6.00 -3.69 10.19
CA VAL A 38 5.84 -5.15 10.00
C VAL A 38 4.97 -5.75 11.10
N ASN A 39 5.25 -5.43 12.36
CA ASN A 39 4.47 -5.91 13.51
C ASN A 39 3.01 -5.43 13.44
N ASN A 40 2.78 -4.17 13.09
CA ASN A 40 1.44 -3.62 12.89
C ASN A 40 0.71 -4.35 11.76
N CYS A 41 1.39 -4.62 10.65
CA CYS A 41 0.83 -5.37 9.52
C CYS A 41 0.47 -6.81 9.90
N MET A 42 1.28 -7.48 10.73
CA MET A 42 1.00 -8.84 11.19
C MET A 42 -0.22 -8.91 12.11
N THR A 43 -0.50 -7.85 12.86
CA THR A 43 -1.61 -7.81 13.83
C THR A 43 -2.91 -7.27 13.26
N SER A 44 -2.85 -6.39 12.25
CA SER A 44 -4.01 -5.66 11.73
C SER A 44 -4.90 -6.44 10.76
N GLY A 45 -4.55 -7.64 10.37
CA GLY A 45 -5.31 -8.38 9.35
C GLY A 45 -5.83 -9.74 9.81
N ALA A 46 -5.76 -10.04 11.11
CA ALA A 46 -6.17 -11.33 11.63
C ALA A 46 -7.69 -11.38 11.82
N ILE A 47 -8.39 -12.02 10.88
CA ILE A 47 -9.83 -12.30 11.00
C ILE A 47 -10.03 -13.53 11.87
N ASP A 48 -10.92 -13.45 12.88
CA ASP A 48 -11.30 -14.60 13.69
C ASP A 48 -11.94 -15.69 12.81
N LEU A 49 -11.34 -16.88 12.81
CA LEU A 49 -11.82 -18.02 12.02
C LEU A 49 -13.24 -18.44 12.38
N ASN A 50 -13.70 -18.18 13.61
CA ASN A 50 -15.06 -18.49 14.03
C ASN A 50 -16.09 -17.67 13.24
N LEU A 51 -15.76 -16.48 12.77
CA LEU A 51 -16.63 -15.63 11.96
C LEU A 51 -17.01 -16.30 10.64
N TYR A 52 -16.14 -17.15 10.07
CA TYR A 52 -16.46 -17.89 8.85
C TYR A 52 -17.59 -18.90 9.07
N GLN A 53 -17.71 -19.46 10.27
CA GLN A 53 -18.82 -20.36 10.64
C GLN A 53 -20.06 -19.55 11.02
N GLU A 54 -19.90 -18.47 11.79
CA GLU A 54 -21.00 -17.61 12.23
C GLU A 54 -21.75 -17.00 11.05
N TYR A 55 -21.03 -16.50 10.05
CA TYR A 55 -21.59 -15.89 8.84
C TYR A 55 -21.86 -16.87 7.70
N ASP A 56 -21.67 -18.17 7.92
CA ASP A 56 -21.90 -19.21 6.91
C ASP A 56 -21.21 -18.89 5.57
N VAL A 57 -19.93 -18.55 5.62
CA VAL A 57 -19.14 -18.13 4.45
C VAL A 57 -19.00 -19.30 3.47
N LYS A 58 -19.43 -19.11 2.23
CA LYS A 58 -19.44 -20.13 1.18
C LYS A 58 -18.20 -20.03 0.28
N ARG A 59 -17.83 -21.16 -0.34
CA ARG A 59 -16.72 -21.20 -1.32
C ARG A 59 -17.12 -20.74 -2.72
N GLY A 60 -18.42 -20.72 -3.03
CA GLY A 60 -18.94 -20.28 -4.33
C GLY A 60 -19.48 -18.85 -4.28
N LEU A 61 -19.69 -18.24 -5.45
CA LEU A 61 -20.23 -16.87 -5.57
C LEU A 61 -21.75 -16.82 -5.51
N ARG A 62 -22.43 -17.95 -5.75
CA ARG A 62 -23.91 -18.06 -5.79
C ARG A 62 -24.38 -19.35 -5.17
N ASP A 63 -25.58 -19.33 -4.61
CA ASP A 63 -26.29 -20.52 -4.17
C ASP A 63 -26.98 -21.24 -5.36
N SER A 64 -27.65 -22.37 -5.07
CA SER A 64 -28.38 -23.15 -6.08
C SER A 64 -29.54 -22.38 -6.72
N ALA A 65 -30.05 -21.34 -6.09
CA ALA A 65 -31.09 -20.43 -6.61
C ALA A 65 -30.55 -19.26 -7.41
N GLY A 66 -29.24 -19.18 -7.60
CA GLY A 66 -28.56 -18.08 -8.29
C GLY A 66 -28.39 -16.79 -7.48
N LYS A 67 -28.75 -16.80 -6.19
CA LYS A 67 -28.55 -15.67 -5.28
C LYS A 67 -27.09 -15.57 -4.88
N GLY A 68 -26.57 -14.35 -4.79
CA GLY A 68 -25.22 -14.08 -4.26
C GLY A 68 -25.08 -14.58 -2.82
N VAL A 69 -23.94 -15.19 -2.51
CA VAL A 69 -23.62 -15.70 -1.18
C VAL A 69 -22.36 -15.01 -0.65
N LEU A 70 -22.20 -15.01 0.68
CA LEU A 70 -21.00 -14.52 1.32
C LEU A 70 -19.85 -15.51 1.09
N THR A 71 -18.78 -15.05 0.40
CA THR A 71 -17.63 -15.88 0.00
C THR A 71 -16.34 -15.55 0.71
N GLY A 72 -16.31 -14.50 1.51
CA GLY A 72 -15.14 -14.07 2.28
C GLY A 72 -15.50 -12.97 3.26
N LEU A 73 -14.59 -12.72 4.17
CA LEU A 73 -14.68 -11.62 5.12
C LEU A 73 -13.50 -10.67 4.87
N THR A 74 -13.75 -9.39 5.03
CA THR A 74 -12.72 -8.34 5.00
C THR A 74 -13.06 -7.27 6.02
N GLU A 75 -12.05 -6.76 6.70
CA GLU A 75 -12.15 -5.58 7.56
C GLU A 75 -11.60 -4.32 6.88
N ILE A 76 -11.03 -4.49 5.67
CA ILE A 76 -10.30 -3.42 4.98
C ILE A 76 -11.27 -2.37 4.42
N SER A 77 -12.39 -2.81 3.81
CA SER A 77 -13.33 -1.89 3.20
C SER A 77 -14.75 -2.39 3.23
N ASP A 78 -15.70 -1.47 3.28
CA ASP A 78 -17.13 -1.75 3.18
C ASP A 78 -17.78 -0.77 2.19
N VAL A 79 -18.65 -1.32 1.32
CA VAL A 79 -19.42 -0.54 0.35
C VAL A 79 -20.89 -0.70 0.67
N VAL A 80 -21.48 0.37 1.20
CA VAL A 80 -22.90 0.40 1.56
C VAL A 80 -23.69 1.03 0.41
N GLY A 81 -24.50 0.22 -0.30
CA GLY A 81 -25.38 0.67 -1.38
C GLY A 81 -26.86 0.38 -1.13
N PHE A 82 -27.18 -0.24 0.00
CA PHE A 82 -28.56 -0.51 0.42
C PHE A 82 -28.65 -0.52 1.96
N GLN A 83 -29.87 -0.33 2.44
CA GLN A 83 -30.22 -0.51 3.85
C GLN A 83 -31.36 -1.52 3.99
N VAL A 84 -31.49 -2.12 5.17
CA VAL A 84 -32.59 -3.03 5.46
C VAL A 84 -33.59 -2.30 6.39
N VAL A 85 -34.76 -1.97 5.85
CA VAL A 85 -35.84 -1.35 6.59
C VAL A 85 -36.97 -2.35 6.74
N ASN A 86 -37.36 -2.68 7.98
CA ASN A 86 -38.39 -3.68 8.26
C ASN A 86 -38.21 -5.04 7.54
N GLY A 87 -36.95 -5.50 7.38
CA GLY A 87 -36.63 -6.75 6.70
C GLY A 87 -36.61 -6.67 5.17
N VAL A 88 -36.89 -5.51 4.58
CA VAL A 88 -36.86 -5.27 3.13
C VAL A 88 -35.60 -4.46 2.77
N LYS A 89 -34.90 -4.89 1.71
CA LYS A 89 -33.77 -4.14 1.17
C LYS A 89 -34.26 -2.94 0.38
N GLU A 90 -33.83 -1.76 0.80
CA GLU A 90 -34.08 -0.49 0.12
C GLU A 90 -32.74 0.10 -0.39
N PRO A 91 -32.73 0.77 -1.55
CA PRO A 91 -31.56 1.51 -1.99
C PRO A 91 -31.14 2.57 -0.96
N ALA A 92 -29.84 2.72 -0.77
CA ALA A 92 -29.26 3.80 0.03
C ALA A 92 -28.21 4.55 -0.82
N ASP A 93 -27.87 5.76 -0.42
CA ASP A 93 -26.74 6.47 -1.02
C ASP A 93 -25.48 5.63 -0.87
N GLY A 94 -24.71 5.50 -1.97
CA GLY A 94 -23.47 4.75 -1.97
C GLY A 94 -22.44 5.40 -1.04
N ASN A 95 -21.99 4.65 -0.04
CA ASN A 95 -20.91 5.07 0.85
C ASN A 95 -19.80 4.02 0.82
N LEU A 96 -18.55 4.50 0.85
CA LEU A 96 -17.35 3.68 0.92
C LEU A 96 -16.63 3.99 2.24
N TYR A 97 -16.32 2.94 2.96
CA TYR A 97 -15.56 3.00 4.21
C TYR A 97 -14.24 2.24 4.04
N TYR A 98 -13.15 2.80 4.54
CA TYR A 98 -11.86 2.13 4.71
C TYR A 98 -11.57 1.98 6.21
N GLN A 99 -11.45 0.75 6.68
CA GLN A 99 -11.21 0.45 8.11
C GLN A 99 -12.21 1.20 9.03
N GLY A 100 -13.49 1.31 8.60
CA GLY A 100 -14.54 2.01 9.31
C GLY A 100 -14.56 3.53 9.13
N TYR A 101 -13.62 4.14 8.44
CA TYR A 101 -13.60 5.58 8.14
C TYR A 101 -14.30 5.88 6.81
N ASP A 102 -15.20 6.85 6.79
CA ASP A 102 -15.81 7.33 5.55
C ASP A 102 -14.75 7.96 4.64
N VAL A 103 -14.65 7.47 3.39
CA VAL A 103 -13.68 7.97 2.41
C VAL A 103 -13.82 9.47 2.17
N LYS A 104 -15.04 10.02 2.21
CA LYS A 104 -15.28 11.46 2.07
C LYS A 104 -14.61 12.27 3.19
N GLN A 105 -14.59 11.71 4.41
CA GLN A 105 -13.89 12.31 5.56
C GLN A 105 -12.37 12.17 5.44
N LEU A 106 -11.89 11.02 4.96
CA LEU A 106 -10.45 10.78 4.74
C LEU A 106 -9.86 11.73 3.70
N VAL A 107 -10.53 11.91 2.57
CA VAL A 107 -10.09 12.85 1.54
C VAL A 107 -10.21 14.30 2.04
N GLY A 108 -11.23 14.57 2.83
CA GLY A 108 -11.50 15.88 3.41
C GLY A 108 -11.93 16.92 2.39
N SER A 109 -12.57 17.98 2.88
CA SER A 109 -12.86 19.19 2.10
C SER A 109 -11.76 20.25 2.24
N ASP A 110 -10.68 19.97 2.98
CA ASP A 110 -9.60 20.91 3.22
C ASP A 110 -8.62 20.89 2.04
N PRO A 111 -8.56 21.97 1.23
CA PRO A 111 -7.62 22.10 0.11
C PRO A 111 -6.15 22.06 0.55
N GLN A 112 -5.87 22.23 1.84
CA GLN A 112 -4.51 22.18 2.41
C GLN A 112 -4.07 20.77 2.78
N LYS A 113 -4.97 19.79 2.76
CA LYS A 113 -4.66 18.37 3.04
C LYS A 113 -3.89 17.77 1.85
N ARG A 114 -2.55 17.88 1.87
CA ARG A 114 -1.68 17.51 0.75
C ARG A 114 -1.36 16.01 0.64
N PHE A 115 -1.51 15.25 1.73
CA PHE A 115 -0.99 13.89 1.83
C PHE A 115 -2.08 12.86 2.14
N ALA A 116 -3.29 13.08 1.62
CA ALA A 116 -4.42 12.17 1.83
C ALA A 116 -4.16 10.76 1.26
N PHE A 117 -3.37 10.65 0.20
CA PHE A 117 -2.99 9.37 -0.41
C PHE A 117 -2.13 8.53 0.53
N GLU A 118 -1.09 9.13 1.12
CA GLU A 118 -0.18 8.46 2.05
C GLU A 118 -0.91 8.09 3.34
N GLU A 119 -1.81 8.94 3.83
CA GLU A 119 -2.63 8.66 5.01
C GLU A 119 -3.59 7.49 4.77
N ALA A 120 -4.27 7.45 3.62
CA ALA A 120 -5.12 6.33 3.21
C ALA A 120 -4.31 5.05 3.00
N THR A 121 -3.11 5.15 2.42
CA THR A 121 -2.19 4.02 2.26
C THR A 121 -1.80 3.44 3.61
N TYR A 122 -1.44 4.29 4.57
CA TYR A 122 -1.12 3.86 5.93
C TYR A 122 -2.32 3.15 6.58
N LEU A 123 -3.50 3.76 6.50
CA LEU A 123 -4.73 3.19 7.06
C LEU A 123 -5.02 1.80 6.49
N LEU A 124 -4.94 1.63 5.17
CA LEU A 124 -5.24 0.36 4.51
C LEU A 124 -4.22 -0.74 4.83
N LEU A 125 -2.94 -0.38 5.00
CA LEU A 125 -1.88 -1.34 5.31
C LEU A 125 -1.83 -1.73 6.79
N PHE A 126 -2.13 -0.80 7.70
CA PHE A 126 -1.90 -0.96 9.14
C PHE A 126 -3.18 -0.90 9.99
N GLY A 127 -4.36 -0.76 9.38
CA GLY A 127 -5.67 -0.84 10.04
C GLY A 127 -6.05 0.36 10.91
N ARG A 128 -5.21 1.41 10.96
CA ARG A 128 -5.45 2.63 11.74
C ARG A 128 -4.81 3.86 11.10
N LEU A 129 -5.27 5.02 11.48
CA LEU A 129 -4.60 6.26 11.08
C LEU A 129 -3.29 6.45 11.87
N PRO A 130 -2.25 7.02 11.22
CA PRO A 130 -0.99 7.33 11.87
C PRO A 130 -1.12 8.54 12.81
N ASN A 131 -0.29 8.59 13.86
CA ASN A 131 -0.04 9.84 14.55
C ASN A 131 0.95 10.72 13.75
N GLU A 132 1.18 11.97 14.17
CA GLU A 132 2.03 12.91 13.42
C GLU A 132 3.47 12.41 13.23
N THR A 133 4.04 11.75 14.22
CA THR A 133 5.41 11.23 14.17
C THR A 133 5.48 10.04 13.21
N GLU A 134 4.59 9.07 13.37
CA GLU A 134 4.48 7.92 12.48
C GLU A 134 4.25 8.34 11.03
N PHE A 135 3.41 9.36 10.82
CA PHE A 135 3.13 9.86 9.48
C PHE A 135 4.35 10.49 8.82
N LYS A 136 5.13 11.28 9.56
CA LYS A 136 6.38 11.85 9.04
C LYS A 136 7.39 10.77 8.66
N VAL A 137 7.56 9.75 9.50
CA VAL A 137 8.45 8.62 9.20
C VAL A 137 7.95 7.83 7.99
N PHE A 138 6.65 7.56 7.91
CA PHE A 138 6.06 6.87 6.76
C PHE A 138 6.27 7.62 5.45
N GLN A 139 6.08 8.94 5.46
CA GLN A 139 6.38 9.79 4.30
C GLN A 139 7.85 9.71 3.88
N GLN A 140 8.79 9.70 4.83
CA GLN A 140 10.22 9.53 4.56
C GLN A 140 10.52 8.16 3.93
N ILE A 141 9.90 7.09 4.43
CA ILE A 141 10.04 5.75 3.86
C ILE A 141 9.53 5.73 2.40
N ILE A 142 8.32 6.22 2.14
CA ILE A 142 7.77 6.28 0.78
C ILE A 142 8.66 7.12 -0.14
N ALA A 143 9.10 8.29 0.30
CA ALA A 143 10.00 9.15 -0.48
C ALA A 143 11.33 8.45 -0.80
N SER A 144 11.90 7.71 0.15
CA SER A 144 13.14 6.96 -0.06
C SER A 144 13.01 5.84 -1.08
N LEU A 145 11.80 5.30 -1.28
CA LEU A 145 11.53 4.19 -2.19
C LEU A 145 11.13 4.63 -3.60
N GLN A 146 10.91 5.94 -3.84
CA GLN A 146 10.45 6.45 -5.14
C GLN A 146 11.50 6.33 -6.25
N GLU A 147 12.78 6.32 -5.91
CA GLU A 147 13.85 6.39 -6.90
C GLU A 147 13.79 5.20 -7.89
N LEU A 148 13.82 5.55 -9.17
CA LEU A 148 14.03 4.62 -10.28
C LEU A 148 15.45 4.78 -10.79
N SER A 149 16.18 3.68 -10.97
CA SER A 149 17.52 3.75 -11.52
C SER A 149 17.50 4.27 -12.97
N GLY A 150 18.51 5.08 -13.32
CA GLY A 150 18.63 5.63 -14.69
C GLY A 150 18.59 4.54 -15.78
N PRO A 151 19.30 3.41 -15.63
CA PRO A 151 19.18 2.29 -16.57
C PRO A 151 17.75 1.74 -16.68
N PHE A 152 17.01 1.61 -15.58
CA PHE A 152 15.62 1.14 -15.63
C PHE A 152 14.72 2.10 -16.43
N VAL A 153 14.81 3.39 -16.16
CA VAL A 153 14.02 4.40 -16.89
C VAL A 153 14.35 4.36 -18.38
N ARG A 154 15.64 4.40 -18.73
CA ARG A 154 16.09 4.44 -20.11
C ARG A 154 15.78 3.15 -20.90
N ASP A 155 16.10 2.00 -20.33
CA ASP A 155 16.12 0.73 -21.07
C ASP A 155 14.79 -0.04 -20.97
N VAL A 156 14.00 0.17 -19.92
CA VAL A 156 12.71 -0.50 -19.70
C VAL A 156 11.54 0.37 -20.12
N ILE A 157 11.52 1.64 -19.68
CA ILE A 157 10.38 2.52 -19.93
C ILE A 157 10.53 3.21 -21.29
N MET A 158 11.58 4.02 -21.45
CA MET A 158 11.71 4.93 -22.59
C MET A 158 12.12 4.23 -23.90
N LYS A 159 12.85 3.12 -23.85
CA LYS A 159 13.36 2.42 -25.05
C LYS A 159 12.27 1.69 -25.85
N ALA A 160 11.20 1.29 -25.18
CA ALA A 160 10.06 0.62 -25.82
C ALA A 160 8.75 1.23 -25.29
N PRO A 161 8.44 2.49 -25.68
CA PRO A 161 7.21 3.15 -25.26
C PRO A 161 5.98 2.40 -25.77
N SER A 162 4.88 2.50 -25.05
CA SER A 162 3.59 1.92 -25.43
C SER A 162 2.54 3.02 -25.42
N GLU A 163 1.70 3.09 -26.47
CA GLU A 163 0.52 3.96 -26.47
C GLU A 163 -0.48 3.56 -25.38
N ASN A 164 -0.41 2.32 -24.92
CA ASN A 164 -1.24 1.81 -23.82
C ASN A 164 -0.46 1.89 -22.51
N LEU A 165 -0.82 2.88 -21.67
CA LEU A 165 -0.19 3.11 -20.36
C LEU A 165 -0.25 1.87 -19.46
N MET A 166 -1.37 1.13 -19.44
CA MET A 166 -1.49 -0.08 -18.63
C MET A 166 -0.50 -1.17 -19.05
N ASN A 167 -0.26 -1.31 -20.36
CA ASN A 167 0.77 -2.22 -20.87
C ASN A 167 2.18 -1.77 -20.45
N GLY A 168 2.46 -0.47 -20.49
CA GLY A 168 3.71 0.11 -19.99
C GLY A 168 3.94 -0.18 -18.50
N LEU A 169 2.91 0.03 -17.68
CA LEU A 169 2.94 -0.27 -16.24
C LEU A 169 3.16 -1.75 -15.98
N MET A 170 2.41 -2.65 -16.63
CA MET A 170 2.57 -4.11 -16.47
C MET A 170 3.98 -4.57 -16.83
N LYS A 171 4.51 -4.13 -17.97
CA LYS A 171 5.89 -4.41 -18.40
C LYS A 171 6.91 -3.97 -17.34
N SER A 172 6.74 -2.77 -16.81
CA SER A 172 7.64 -2.19 -15.81
C SER A 172 7.58 -2.97 -14.50
N VAL A 173 6.38 -3.32 -14.02
CA VAL A 173 6.21 -4.12 -12.79
C VAL A 173 6.86 -5.51 -12.94
N LEU A 174 6.63 -6.20 -14.05
CA LEU A 174 7.24 -7.50 -14.32
C LEU A 174 8.78 -7.40 -14.37
N THR A 175 9.31 -6.32 -14.94
CA THR A 175 10.75 -6.12 -15.02
C THR A 175 11.37 -5.78 -13.65
N LEU A 176 10.63 -5.10 -12.75
CA LEU A 176 11.08 -4.82 -11.38
C LEU A 176 11.43 -6.10 -10.61
N TYR A 177 10.80 -7.24 -10.92
CA TYR A 177 11.17 -8.54 -10.38
C TYR A 177 12.67 -8.84 -10.52
N SER A 178 13.26 -8.56 -11.69
CA SER A 178 14.68 -8.79 -11.97
C SER A 178 15.61 -7.83 -11.23
N TYR A 179 15.10 -6.73 -10.71
CA TYR A 179 15.84 -5.75 -9.91
C TYR A 179 15.68 -5.97 -8.40
N ASP A 180 14.78 -6.87 -7.99
CA ASP A 180 14.62 -7.23 -6.59
C ASP A 180 15.62 -8.34 -6.22
N SER A 181 16.28 -8.18 -5.10
CA SER A 181 17.24 -9.16 -4.60
C SER A 181 16.59 -10.35 -3.87
N CYS A 182 15.32 -10.27 -3.52
CA CYS A 182 14.53 -11.30 -2.85
C CYS A 182 13.10 -11.35 -3.40
N PRO A 183 12.93 -11.58 -4.73
CA PRO A 183 11.61 -11.46 -5.36
C PRO A 183 10.62 -12.52 -4.87
N ASP A 184 11.08 -13.71 -4.53
CA ASP A 184 10.26 -14.87 -4.19
C ASP A 184 10.07 -15.08 -2.67
N ASP A 185 10.64 -14.20 -1.84
CA ASP A 185 10.44 -14.26 -0.39
C ASP A 185 9.04 -13.73 -0.03
N ILE A 186 8.17 -14.64 0.44
CA ILE A 186 6.78 -14.37 0.83
C ILE A 186 6.61 -14.01 2.29
N SER A 187 7.70 -13.74 3.03
CA SER A 187 7.60 -13.22 4.41
C SER A 187 6.83 -11.90 4.43
N VAL A 188 6.09 -11.65 5.51
CA VAL A 188 5.29 -10.41 5.65
C VAL A 188 6.17 -9.17 5.51
N ALA A 189 7.38 -9.20 6.08
CA ALA A 189 8.33 -8.10 5.97
C ALA A 189 8.75 -7.83 4.52
N ASN A 190 9.04 -8.88 3.73
CA ASN A 190 9.42 -8.70 2.34
C ASN A 190 8.25 -8.28 1.46
N VAL A 191 7.06 -8.85 1.67
CA VAL A 191 5.84 -8.47 0.93
C VAL A 191 5.47 -7.02 1.24
N LEU A 192 5.56 -6.56 2.50
CA LEU A 192 5.37 -5.16 2.86
C LEU A 192 6.37 -4.25 2.15
N ARG A 193 7.67 -4.61 2.17
CA ARG A 193 8.71 -3.86 1.46
C ARG A 193 8.41 -3.73 -0.03
N GLN A 194 8.07 -4.83 -0.69
CA GLN A 194 7.72 -4.84 -2.13
C GLN A 194 6.47 -4.01 -2.41
N SER A 195 5.44 -4.09 -1.57
CA SER A 195 4.21 -3.31 -1.69
C SER A 195 4.49 -1.81 -1.58
N LEU A 196 5.26 -1.39 -0.58
CA LEU A 196 5.66 0.01 -0.42
C LEU A 196 6.50 0.52 -1.60
N GLN A 197 7.40 -0.31 -2.13
CA GLN A 197 8.18 0.03 -3.34
C GLN A 197 7.28 0.22 -4.56
N LEU A 198 6.29 -0.64 -4.78
CA LEU A 198 5.35 -0.49 -5.89
C LEU A 198 4.49 0.76 -5.73
N ILE A 199 3.93 1.00 -4.54
CA ILE A 199 3.14 2.22 -4.25
C ILE A 199 3.96 3.47 -4.53
N ALA A 200 5.23 3.50 -4.12
CA ALA A 200 6.11 4.64 -4.30
C ALA A 200 6.55 4.85 -5.76
N LYS A 201 6.79 3.78 -6.52
CA LYS A 201 7.36 3.83 -7.88
C LYS A 201 6.33 3.95 -9.00
N LEU A 202 5.13 3.41 -8.83
CA LEU A 202 4.11 3.41 -9.87
C LEU A 202 3.77 4.81 -10.41
N PRO A 203 3.64 5.87 -9.58
CA PRO A 203 3.41 7.23 -10.09
C PRO A 203 4.53 7.71 -11.02
N LEU A 204 5.79 7.47 -10.66
CA LEU A 204 6.93 7.84 -11.50
C LEU A 204 6.98 7.03 -12.79
N ILE A 205 6.73 5.72 -12.72
CA ILE A 205 6.66 4.88 -13.91
C ILE A 205 5.57 5.40 -14.86
N ALA A 206 4.40 5.77 -14.34
CA ALA A 206 3.32 6.32 -15.15
C ALA A 206 3.69 7.64 -15.82
N VAL A 207 4.47 8.50 -15.14
CA VAL A 207 4.92 9.79 -15.73
C VAL A 207 5.97 9.59 -16.82
N TYR A 208 6.83 8.57 -16.69
CA TYR A 208 7.87 8.28 -17.69
C TYR A 208 7.37 7.42 -18.86
N SER A 209 6.20 6.75 -18.73
CA SER A 209 5.60 5.90 -19.77
C SER A 209 4.83 6.71 -20.79
#